data_2ad77e25aae968d11926a36813244b3b
#
_entry.id   2ad77e25aae968d11926a36813244b3b
#
_cell.length_a   1.000
_cell.length_b   1.000
_cell.length_c   1.000
_cell.angle_alpha   90.00
_cell.angle_beta   90.00
_cell.angle_gamma   90.00
#
_symmetry.space_group_name_H-M   'P 1'
#
loop_
_entity.id
_entity.type
_entity.pdbx_description
1 polymer ?
#
loop_
_entity_poly.entity_id
_entity_poly.type
_entity_poly.pdbx_seq_one_letter_code
_entity_poly.pdbx_strand_id
1 'polypeptide(L)'
;LSRHGRLHLAGVLGFLCLPELALLGFFSMGALLAAPAAAPRPADAVVVLGGDVSLGGRYAQVVELVRSGHAQRMILLYPGADQVRDVRASLPGVEVMDATPAPGSWGEAQAVRQRMVAEGLRSVLLVSDPPHMLRLRYAWGANFQGTGLFYQLVATTPPWSRRWSTSRAC
;
A
#
# COMPACT_ATOMS: atom_id res chain seq x y z
N LEU A 1 -41.18 -28.25 20.82
CA LEU A 1 -41.26 -26.86 20.33
C LEU A 1 -42.09 -26.87 19.05
N SER A 2 -43.17 -26.08 19.02
CA SER A 2 -43.98 -25.87 17.81
C SER A 2 -43.16 -25.25 16.70
N ARG A 3 -43.58 -25.40 15.46
CA ARG A 3 -42.88 -24.80 14.29
C ARG A 3 -42.71 -23.28 14.44
N HIS A 4 -43.68 -22.61 15.04
CA HIS A 4 -43.63 -21.15 15.34
C HIS A 4 -42.58 -20.83 16.42
N GLY A 5 -42.46 -21.66 17.48
CA GLY A 5 -41.45 -21.43 18.52
C GLY A 5 -40.02 -21.59 18.03
N ARG A 6 -39.77 -22.48 17.06
CA ARG A 6 -38.45 -22.61 16.42
C ARG A 6 -38.09 -21.38 15.55
N LEU A 7 -39.08 -20.82 14.82
CA LEU A 7 -38.87 -19.63 14.00
C LEU A 7 -38.58 -18.40 14.87
N HIS A 8 -39.31 -18.23 15.98
CA HIS A 8 -39.05 -17.14 16.91
C HIS A 8 -37.67 -17.25 17.57
N LEU A 9 -37.29 -18.46 18.00
CA LEU A 9 -35.97 -18.70 18.61
C LEU A 9 -34.84 -18.42 17.60
N ALA A 10 -34.95 -18.86 16.34
CA ALA A 10 -34.00 -18.60 15.29
C ALA A 10 -33.88 -17.11 14.97
N GLY A 11 -35.00 -16.37 14.94
CA GLY A 11 -35.01 -14.93 14.76
C GLY A 11 -34.30 -14.18 15.88
N VAL A 12 -34.57 -14.55 17.14
CA VAL A 12 -33.91 -13.92 18.30
C VAL A 12 -32.40 -14.22 18.31
N LEU A 13 -32.00 -15.46 18.06
CA LEU A 13 -30.58 -15.83 17.98
C LEU A 13 -29.88 -15.09 16.84
N GLY A 14 -30.50 -15.02 15.67
CA GLY A 14 -29.96 -14.25 14.53
C GLY A 14 -29.78 -12.77 14.86
N PHE A 15 -30.77 -12.14 15.51
CA PHE A 15 -30.69 -10.76 15.92
C PHE A 15 -29.58 -10.49 16.95
N LEU A 16 -29.36 -11.41 17.88
CA LEU A 16 -28.28 -11.31 18.88
C LEU A 16 -26.89 -11.52 18.28
N CYS A 17 -26.75 -12.40 17.28
CA CYS A 17 -25.46 -12.68 16.64
C CYS A 17 -25.01 -11.60 15.63
N LEU A 18 -25.93 -10.84 15.04
CA LEU A 18 -25.61 -9.81 14.04
C LEU A 18 -24.62 -8.75 14.56
N PRO A 19 -24.83 -8.14 15.75
CA PRO A 19 -23.89 -7.14 16.26
C PRO A 19 -22.51 -7.73 16.57
N GLU A 20 -22.44 -8.98 17.04
CA GLU A 20 -21.16 -9.65 17.30
C GLU A 20 -20.38 -9.92 16.01
N LEU A 21 -21.06 -10.38 14.95
CA LEU A 21 -20.46 -10.56 13.62
C LEU A 21 -20.03 -9.23 13.02
N ALA A 22 -20.80 -8.16 13.20
CA ALA A 22 -20.44 -6.84 12.75
C ALA A 22 -19.19 -6.32 13.49
N LEU A 23 -19.11 -6.49 14.80
CA LEU A 23 -17.94 -6.13 15.59
C LEU A 23 -16.70 -6.95 15.19
N LEU A 24 -16.85 -8.24 15.00
CA LEU A 24 -15.77 -9.10 14.54
C LEU A 24 -15.28 -8.67 13.16
N GLY A 25 -16.19 -8.40 12.22
CA GLY A 25 -15.87 -7.87 10.90
C GLY A 25 -15.14 -6.53 10.99
N PHE A 26 -15.63 -5.60 11.81
CA PHE A 26 -15.00 -4.30 12.03
C PHE A 26 -13.57 -4.44 12.56
N PHE A 27 -13.35 -5.23 13.61
CA PHE A 27 -12.01 -5.41 14.17
C PHE A 27 -11.07 -6.21 13.27
N SER A 28 -11.61 -7.03 12.37
CA SER A 28 -10.83 -7.80 11.39
C SER A 28 -10.55 -7.04 10.09
N MET A 29 -11.11 -5.85 9.91
CA MET A 29 -10.99 -5.06 8.67
C MET A 29 -9.54 -4.83 8.25
N GLY A 30 -8.66 -4.57 9.21
CA GLY A 30 -7.23 -4.39 8.94
C GLY A 30 -6.58 -5.63 8.30
N ALA A 31 -7.00 -6.84 8.70
CA ALA A 31 -6.51 -8.07 8.10
C ALA A 31 -7.04 -8.30 6.67
N LEU A 32 -8.28 -7.88 6.41
CA LEU A 32 -8.87 -7.94 5.06
C LEU A 32 -8.21 -6.93 4.10
N LEU A 33 -7.90 -5.74 4.59
CA LEU A 33 -7.28 -4.67 3.80
C LEU A 33 -5.79 -4.92 3.54
N ALA A 34 -5.12 -5.66 4.42
CA ALA A 34 -3.72 -6.04 4.28
C ALA A 34 -3.59 -7.22 3.31
N ALA A 35 -3.67 -6.94 2.00
CA ALA A 35 -3.43 -7.97 1.00
C ALA A 35 -2.04 -8.61 1.20
N PRO A 36 -1.87 -9.91 0.96
CA PRO A 36 -0.58 -10.57 1.10
C PRO A 36 0.49 -9.86 0.27
N ALA A 37 1.58 -9.47 0.92
CA ALA A 37 2.77 -8.95 0.27
C ALA A 37 3.77 -10.11 0.12
N ALA A 38 4.33 -10.27 -1.07
CA ALA A 38 5.41 -11.21 -1.30
C ALA A 38 6.75 -10.59 -0.88
N ALA A 39 7.75 -11.43 -0.60
CA ALA A 39 9.12 -10.96 -0.39
C ALA A 39 9.58 -10.10 -1.59
N PRO A 40 10.24 -8.95 -1.34
CA PRO A 40 10.66 -8.06 -2.41
C PRO A 40 11.64 -8.74 -3.35
N ARG A 41 11.48 -8.53 -4.65
CA ARG A 41 12.42 -8.96 -5.70
C ARG A 41 13.13 -7.73 -6.25
N PRO A 42 14.34 -7.87 -6.81
CA PRO A 42 15.00 -6.77 -7.49
C PRO A 42 14.10 -6.15 -8.59
N ALA A 43 14.08 -4.82 -8.66
CA ALA A 43 13.32 -4.04 -9.62
C ALA A 43 14.14 -2.83 -10.09
N ASP A 44 13.70 -2.20 -11.19
CA ASP A 44 14.39 -1.04 -11.77
C ASP A 44 14.30 0.19 -10.87
N ALA A 45 13.18 0.34 -10.15
CA ALA A 45 13.01 1.43 -9.21
C ALA A 45 12.12 1.04 -8.02
N VAL A 46 12.21 1.82 -6.95
CA VAL A 46 11.28 1.78 -5.82
C VAL A 46 10.44 3.07 -5.80
N VAL A 47 9.15 2.94 -5.48
CA VAL A 47 8.20 4.05 -5.42
C VAL A 47 7.82 4.34 -3.99
N VAL A 48 7.97 5.60 -3.59
CA VAL A 48 7.45 6.14 -2.32
C VAL A 48 6.12 6.81 -2.60
N LEU A 49 5.03 6.24 -2.11
CA LEU A 49 3.70 6.82 -2.25
C LEU A 49 3.55 8.09 -1.40
N GLY A 50 2.73 9.01 -1.88
CA GLY A 50 2.42 10.25 -1.18
C GLY A 50 1.78 10.01 0.20
N GLY A 51 1.82 11.03 1.06
CA GLY A 51 1.25 11.00 2.41
C GLY A 51 2.21 10.57 3.52
N ASP A 52 3.44 10.20 3.21
CA ASP A 52 4.50 9.99 4.22
C ASP A 52 5.27 11.31 4.46
N VAL A 53 4.63 12.21 5.18
CA VAL A 53 5.07 13.62 5.35
C VAL A 53 6.31 13.74 6.24
N SER A 54 6.70 12.68 6.94
CA SER A 54 7.71 12.75 8.00
C SER A 54 8.77 11.66 7.94
N LEU A 55 9.29 11.31 6.75
CA LEU A 55 10.30 10.23 6.63
C LEU A 55 9.92 8.99 7.47
N GLY A 56 8.62 8.66 7.46
CA GLY A 56 8.04 7.62 8.29
C GLY A 56 8.35 6.20 7.83
N GLY A 57 7.53 5.25 8.22
CA GLY A 57 7.77 3.84 7.98
C GLY A 57 7.95 3.44 6.52
N ARG A 58 7.28 4.13 5.57
CA ARG A 58 7.43 3.87 4.13
C ARG A 58 8.82 4.26 3.63
N TYR A 59 9.30 5.45 4.02
CA TYR A 59 10.63 5.90 3.65
C TYR A 59 11.72 5.00 4.25
N ALA A 60 11.61 4.63 5.52
CA ALA A 60 12.56 3.72 6.16
C ALA A 60 12.62 2.37 5.43
N GLN A 61 11.47 1.82 5.02
CA GLN A 61 11.40 0.60 4.24
C GLN A 61 12.03 0.75 2.85
N VAL A 62 11.83 1.90 2.20
CA VAL A 62 12.45 2.19 0.91
C VAL A 62 13.96 2.29 1.02
N VAL A 63 14.47 2.98 2.04
CA VAL A 63 15.91 3.06 2.33
C VAL A 63 16.51 1.67 2.51
N GLU A 64 15.83 0.79 3.22
CA GLU A 64 16.26 -0.60 3.41
C GLU A 64 16.30 -1.36 2.09
N LEU A 65 15.28 -1.25 1.24
CA LEU A 65 15.24 -1.88 -0.08
C LEU A 65 16.37 -1.40 -1.00
N VAL A 66 16.68 -0.12 -0.96
CA VAL A 66 17.77 0.47 -1.75
C VAL A 66 19.11 -0.02 -1.23
N ARG A 67 19.36 0.04 0.07
CA ARG A 67 20.60 -0.41 0.69
C ARG A 67 20.87 -1.90 0.52
N SER A 68 19.82 -2.70 0.49
CA SER A 68 19.89 -4.14 0.20
C SER A 68 19.99 -4.49 -1.29
N GLY A 69 20.09 -3.47 -2.16
CA GLY A 69 20.31 -3.66 -3.60
C GLY A 69 19.08 -4.07 -4.39
N HIS A 70 17.85 -3.93 -3.84
CA HIS A 70 16.64 -4.26 -4.55
C HIS A 70 16.26 -3.24 -5.62
N ALA A 71 16.72 -1.99 -5.51
CA ALA A 71 16.55 -0.95 -6.52
C ALA A 71 17.67 0.09 -6.45
N GLN A 72 18.03 0.68 -7.59
CA GLN A 72 19.03 1.76 -7.67
C GLN A 72 18.41 3.12 -8.02
N ARG A 73 17.13 3.14 -8.33
CA ARG A 73 16.35 4.32 -8.67
C ARG A 73 15.17 4.46 -7.72
N MET A 74 14.75 5.68 -7.46
CA MET A 74 13.63 6.00 -6.59
C MET A 74 12.68 6.97 -7.27
N ILE A 75 11.39 6.69 -7.23
CA ILE A 75 10.33 7.61 -7.67
C ILE A 75 9.62 8.13 -6.42
N LEU A 76 9.68 9.44 -6.19
CA LEU A 76 8.96 10.13 -5.12
C LEU A 76 7.66 10.71 -5.67
N LEU A 77 6.55 10.43 -5.01
CA LEU A 77 5.26 11.03 -5.34
C LEU A 77 4.96 12.19 -4.40
N TYR A 78 4.61 13.36 -4.97
CA TYR A 78 4.36 14.62 -4.26
C TYR A 78 5.53 15.08 -3.36
N PRO A 79 6.78 15.01 -3.80
CA PRO A 79 7.86 15.41 -2.93
C PRO A 79 7.89 16.93 -2.73
N GLY A 80 8.11 17.37 -1.49
CA GLY A 80 8.60 18.72 -1.21
C GLY A 80 10.07 18.85 -1.62
N ALA A 81 10.51 20.09 -1.91
CA ALA A 81 11.91 20.35 -2.28
C ALA A 81 12.91 19.88 -1.21
N ASP A 82 12.56 20.08 0.05
CA ASP A 82 13.36 19.63 1.19
C ASP A 82 13.47 18.10 1.24
N GLN A 83 12.37 17.40 0.99
CA GLN A 83 12.35 15.94 0.98
C GLN A 83 13.27 15.37 -0.11
N VAL A 84 13.24 15.93 -1.31
CA VAL A 84 14.14 15.52 -2.41
C VAL A 84 15.60 15.72 -2.03
N ARG A 85 15.92 16.87 -1.41
CA ARG A 85 17.27 17.18 -0.94
C ARG A 85 17.74 16.18 0.12
N ASP A 86 16.90 15.91 1.10
CA ASP A 86 17.23 15.03 2.23
C ASP A 86 17.40 13.57 1.77
N VAL A 87 16.55 13.11 0.84
CA VAL A 87 16.70 11.80 0.22
C VAL A 87 18.03 11.68 -0.53
N ARG A 88 18.39 12.68 -1.36
CA ARG A 88 19.66 12.68 -2.09
C ARG A 88 20.88 12.70 -1.16
N ALA A 89 20.77 13.39 -0.04
CA ALA A 89 21.84 13.43 0.97
C ALA A 89 22.00 12.08 1.70
N SER A 90 20.88 11.39 1.98
CA SER A 90 20.89 10.12 2.74
C SER A 90 21.18 8.88 1.90
N LEU A 91 20.99 8.97 0.57
CA LEU A 91 21.19 7.88 -0.37
C LEU A 91 22.07 8.34 -1.57
N PRO A 92 23.34 8.61 -1.33
CA PRO A 92 24.27 8.99 -2.40
C PRO A 92 24.36 7.86 -3.45
N GLY A 93 24.28 8.23 -4.73
CA GLY A 93 24.32 7.29 -5.85
C GLY A 93 22.95 6.72 -6.26
N VAL A 94 21.87 7.04 -5.56
CA VAL A 94 20.51 6.69 -5.97
C VAL A 94 19.94 7.79 -6.88
N GLU A 95 19.47 7.40 -8.04
CA GLU A 95 18.76 8.31 -8.94
C GLU A 95 17.35 8.59 -8.39
N VAL A 96 17.10 9.84 -8.03
CA VAL A 96 15.82 10.28 -7.48
C VAL A 96 15.02 11.00 -8.57
N MET A 97 13.90 10.43 -8.93
CA MET A 97 12.90 10.96 -9.85
C MET A 97 11.69 11.44 -9.06
N ASP A 98 11.06 12.50 -9.50
CA ASP A 98 9.80 12.99 -8.93
C ASP A 98 8.63 12.77 -9.88
N ALA A 99 7.45 12.64 -9.32
CA ALA A 99 6.21 12.62 -10.06
C ALA A 99 5.10 13.30 -9.24
N THR A 100 4.32 14.15 -9.91
CA THR A 100 3.17 14.83 -9.32
C THR A 100 1.89 14.27 -9.92
N PRO A 101 1.31 13.22 -9.33
CA PRO A 101 0.11 12.59 -9.87
C PRO A 101 -1.16 13.40 -9.56
N ALA A 102 -2.24 13.07 -10.26
CA ALA A 102 -3.58 13.42 -9.81
C ALA A 102 -3.88 12.72 -8.46
N PRO A 103 -4.76 13.28 -7.63
CA PRO A 103 -5.06 12.71 -6.31
C PRO A 103 -5.52 11.25 -6.34
N GLY A 104 -5.11 10.48 -5.33
CA GLY A 104 -5.54 9.11 -5.09
C GLY A 104 -4.74 8.05 -5.82
N SER A 105 -4.93 6.81 -5.38
CA SER A 105 -4.13 5.65 -5.84
C SER A 105 -4.21 5.36 -7.35
N TRP A 106 -5.28 5.81 -8.00
CA TRP A 106 -5.41 5.70 -9.45
C TRP A 106 -4.48 6.69 -10.17
N GLY A 107 -4.49 7.96 -9.75
CA GLY A 107 -3.61 8.99 -10.31
C GLY A 107 -2.13 8.68 -10.03
N GLU A 108 -1.81 8.16 -8.85
CA GLU A 108 -0.47 7.69 -8.51
C GLU A 108 0.00 6.58 -9.48
N ALA A 109 -0.85 5.59 -9.73
CA ALA A 109 -0.54 4.50 -10.64
C ALA A 109 -0.30 4.98 -12.08
N GLN A 110 -1.12 5.94 -12.56
CA GLN A 110 -0.95 6.54 -13.89
C GLN A 110 0.36 7.31 -14.01
N ALA A 111 0.68 8.16 -13.02
CA ALA A 111 1.89 8.97 -13.03
C ALA A 111 3.15 8.11 -13.02
N VAL A 112 3.19 7.08 -12.16
CA VAL A 112 4.33 6.16 -12.12
C VAL A 112 4.45 5.38 -13.42
N ARG A 113 3.35 4.88 -13.99
CA ARG A 113 3.37 4.21 -15.29
C ARG A 113 3.94 5.10 -16.39
N GLN A 114 3.51 6.37 -16.45
CA GLN A 114 4.04 7.34 -17.41
C GLN A 114 5.54 7.56 -17.21
N ARG A 115 5.98 7.72 -15.96
CA ARG A 115 7.39 7.88 -15.63
C ARG A 115 8.20 6.65 -16.02
N MET A 116 7.70 5.45 -15.72
CA MET A 116 8.35 4.20 -16.12
C MET A 116 8.57 4.12 -17.63
N VAL A 117 7.56 4.48 -18.42
CA VAL A 117 7.69 4.50 -19.88
C VAL A 117 8.73 5.54 -20.34
N ALA A 118 8.70 6.73 -19.78
CA ALA A 118 9.63 7.82 -20.13
C ALA A 118 11.09 7.47 -19.82
N GLU A 119 11.33 6.76 -18.72
CA GLU A 119 12.66 6.37 -18.23
C GLU A 119 13.09 4.95 -18.66
N GLY A 120 12.29 4.26 -19.45
CA GLY A 120 12.59 2.91 -19.91
C GLY A 120 12.58 1.86 -18.81
N LEU A 121 11.90 2.11 -17.67
CA LEU A 121 11.76 1.17 -16.56
C LEU A 121 10.73 0.09 -16.89
N ARG A 122 10.95 -1.12 -16.43
CA ARG A 122 10.02 -2.24 -16.62
C ARG A 122 9.38 -2.72 -15.35
N SER A 123 10.01 -2.49 -14.19
CA SER A 123 9.58 -3.01 -12.91
C SER A 123 9.75 -2.00 -11.78
N VAL A 124 8.80 -1.97 -10.84
CA VAL A 124 8.88 -1.13 -9.65
C VAL A 124 8.44 -1.88 -8.39
N LEU A 125 9.09 -1.56 -7.26
CA LEU A 125 8.62 -1.90 -5.94
C LEU A 125 7.78 -0.76 -5.40
N LEU A 126 6.57 -1.06 -4.96
CA LEU A 126 5.63 -0.08 -4.43
C LEU A 126 5.49 -0.27 -2.93
N VAL A 127 6.05 0.64 -2.16
CA VAL A 127 6.02 0.57 -0.69
C VAL A 127 4.83 1.32 -0.13
N SER A 128 4.04 0.65 0.69
CA SER A 128 2.90 1.26 1.39
C SER A 128 2.54 0.50 2.66
N ASP A 129 1.65 1.11 3.46
CA ASP A 129 1.18 0.50 4.70
C ASP A 129 0.17 -0.62 4.42
N PRO A 130 0.16 -1.68 5.24
CA PRO A 130 -0.70 -2.84 5.04
C PRO A 130 -2.18 -2.52 4.80
N PRO A 131 -2.84 -1.57 5.48
CA PRO A 131 -4.25 -1.25 5.25
C PRO A 131 -4.55 -0.71 3.84
N HIS A 132 -3.54 -0.21 3.13
CA HIS A 132 -3.70 0.32 1.78
C HIS A 132 -3.50 -0.71 0.66
N MET A 133 -2.97 -1.89 0.99
CA MET A 133 -2.55 -2.89 0.00
C MET A 133 -3.67 -3.35 -0.92
N LEU A 134 -4.88 -3.59 -0.39
CA LEU A 134 -6.01 -4.02 -1.20
C LEU A 134 -6.42 -2.94 -2.23
N ARG A 135 -6.50 -1.68 -1.81
CA ARG A 135 -6.81 -0.55 -2.68
C ARG A 135 -5.75 -0.37 -3.76
N LEU A 136 -4.48 -0.46 -3.39
CA LEU A 136 -3.36 -0.33 -4.33
C LEU A 136 -3.37 -1.48 -5.33
N ARG A 137 -3.61 -2.71 -4.89
CA ARG A 137 -3.71 -3.87 -5.79
C ARG A 137 -4.76 -3.66 -6.87
N TYR A 138 -5.91 -3.12 -6.51
CA TYR A 138 -6.98 -2.81 -7.46
C TYR A 138 -6.57 -1.70 -8.44
N ALA A 139 -6.18 -0.53 -7.92
CA ALA A 139 -5.87 0.65 -8.73
C ALA A 139 -4.67 0.42 -9.66
N TRP A 140 -3.60 -0.17 -9.14
CA TRP A 140 -2.39 -0.45 -9.90
C TRP A 140 -2.57 -1.63 -10.85
N GLY A 141 -3.28 -2.69 -10.41
CA GLY A 141 -3.60 -3.82 -11.29
C GLY A 141 -4.30 -3.38 -12.55
N ALA A 142 -5.35 -2.56 -12.44
CA ALA A 142 -6.09 -2.05 -13.59
C ALA A 142 -5.23 -1.12 -14.49
N ASN A 143 -4.34 -0.30 -13.91
CA ASN A 143 -3.48 0.61 -14.68
C ASN A 143 -2.30 -0.08 -15.38
N PHE A 144 -1.84 -1.21 -14.85
CA PHE A 144 -0.68 -1.94 -15.37
C PHE A 144 -1.06 -3.12 -16.26
N GLN A 145 -2.32 -3.54 -16.25
CA GLN A 145 -2.81 -4.65 -17.07
C GLN A 145 -2.55 -4.41 -18.57
N GLY A 146 -1.94 -5.38 -19.23
CA GLY A 146 -1.67 -5.32 -20.68
C GLY A 146 -0.54 -4.38 -21.11
N THR A 147 0.15 -3.71 -20.17
CA THR A 147 1.21 -2.74 -20.50
C THR A 147 2.59 -3.36 -20.69
N GLY A 148 2.82 -4.58 -20.25
CA GLY A 148 4.14 -5.20 -20.18
C GLY A 148 5.04 -4.64 -19.05
N LEU A 149 4.52 -3.75 -18.21
CA LEU A 149 5.19 -3.22 -17.03
C LEU A 149 4.76 -4.00 -15.78
N PHE A 150 5.65 -4.08 -14.80
CA PHE A 150 5.42 -4.85 -13.59
C PHE A 150 5.52 -3.95 -12.34
N TYR A 151 4.69 -4.26 -11.36
CA TYR A 151 4.81 -3.69 -10.02
C TYR A 151 4.70 -4.78 -8.98
N GLN A 152 5.38 -4.60 -7.86
CA GLN A 152 5.26 -5.47 -6.70
C GLN A 152 4.96 -4.63 -5.46
N LEU A 153 3.90 -4.99 -4.74
CA LEU A 153 3.56 -4.35 -3.47
C LEU A 153 4.47 -4.88 -2.36
N VAL A 154 5.05 -3.96 -1.61
CA VAL A 154 5.88 -4.22 -0.44
C VAL A 154 5.25 -3.52 0.75
N ALA A 155 4.88 -4.28 1.76
CA ALA A 155 4.32 -3.72 2.98
C ALA A 155 5.41 -3.12 3.86
N THR A 156 5.11 -1.98 4.50
CA THR A 156 5.94 -1.49 5.60
C THR A 156 5.97 -2.52 6.73
N THR A 157 7.14 -2.63 7.38
CA THR A 157 7.28 -3.48 8.57
C THR A 157 6.65 -2.79 9.79
N PRO A 158 6.17 -3.53 10.79
CA PRO A 158 5.50 -2.99 11.99
C PRO A 158 6.25 -1.83 12.67
N PRO A 159 5.52 -0.98 13.43
CA PRO A 159 4.34 -1.38 14.18
C PRO A 159 3.01 -0.90 13.57
N TRP A 160 2.29 -1.78 12.89
CA TRP A 160 0.89 -1.50 12.60
C TRP A 160 0.01 -2.60 13.21
N SER A 161 -1.22 -2.27 13.57
CA SER A 161 -2.18 -3.23 14.12
C SER A 161 -3.05 -3.82 13.01
N ARG A 162 -3.32 -5.13 13.07
CA ARG A 162 -4.36 -5.76 12.24
C ARG A 162 -5.75 -5.21 12.55
N ARG A 163 -5.92 -4.58 13.70
CA ARG A 163 -7.12 -3.82 14.03
C ARG A 163 -6.97 -2.44 13.41
N TRP A 164 -7.61 -2.22 12.29
CA TRP A 164 -7.52 -0.97 11.56
C TRP A 164 -7.88 0.28 12.41
N SER A 165 -8.83 0.13 13.36
CA SER A 165 -9.25 1.18 14.30
C SER A 165 -8.17 1.64 15.27
N THR A 166 -7.09 0.87 15.45
CA THR A 166 -5.96 1.19 16.33
C THR A 166 -4.69 1.49 15.54
N SER A 167 -4.73 1.40 14.23
CA SER A 167 -3.60 1.71 13.36
C SER A 167 -3.48 3.23 13.18
N ARG A 168 -2.29 3.78 13.40
CA ARG A 168 -1.98 5.20 13.13
C ARG A 168 -1.86 5.50 11.63
N ALA A 169 -1.93 4.49 10.78
CA ALA A 169 -1.84 4.59 9.32
C ALA A 169 -3.19 4.83 8.63
N CYS A 170 -4.27 4.95 9.39
CA CYS A 170 -5.62 5.24 8.89
C CYS A 170 -5.92 6.72 8.93
#